data_445afa2c7816e44b176b1d3faba9b027
#
_entry.id   445afa2c7816e44b176b1d3faba9b027
#
_cell.length_a   1.000
_cell.length_b   1.000
_cell.length_c   1.000
_cell.angle_alpha   90.00
_cell.angle_beta   90.00
_cell.angle_gamma   90.00
#
_symmetry.space_group_name_H-M   'P 1'
#
loop_
_entity.id
_entity.type
_entity.pdbx_description
1 polymer ?
#
loop_
_entity_poly.entity_id
_entity_poly.type
_entity_poly.pdbx_seq_one_letter_code
_entity_poly.pdbx_strand_id
1 'polypeptide(L)'
;AKSGITIIMVEQKLEKLAEYCDKILLLHQGKQIAFDTPEQIFSRADLQSYGVNPPAYTRICQAFGVKKENGCYPASLKDALALKDLFPGEEAFGPEKILLDNNKDMKNKNGQMEHSVTTDESMKQTISCKKNVFDIEHLEFQYLENVPVLQDINLTIDHRPTAIIGQNGAGKTTLVKLLKGLLKPVGGSIYYGGCDMAEKTVAMLAGEIGYVFQ
;
A
#
# COMPACT_ATOMS: atom_id res chain seq x y z
N ALA A 1 10.22 8.72 12.48
CA ALA A 1 9.64 9.65 13.44
C ALA A 1 10.51 9.68 14.71
N LYS A 2 11.11 10.84 15.05
CA LYS A 2 11.98 10.97 16.25
C LYS A 2 11.21 10.94 17.59
N SER A 3 9.88 10.90 17.54
CA SER A 3 9.00 11.00 18.71
C SER A 3 8.30 9.70 19.11
N GLY A 4 8.59 8.57 18.46
CA GLY A 4 7.92 7.30 18.74
C GLY A 4 6.43 7.24 18.33
N ILE A 5 5.94 8.24 17.58
CA ILE A 5 4.55 8.30 17.11
C ILE A 5 4.45 7.51 15.79
N THR A 6 3.51 6.58 15.73
CA THR A 6 3.13 5.88 14.49
C THR A 6 2.06 6.69 13.77
N ILE A 7 2.24 6.86 12.46
CA ILE A 7 1.33 7.65 11.62
C ILE A 7 0.69 6.72 10.60
N ILE A 8 -0.65 6.67 10.60
CA ILE A 8 -1.44 6.05 9.54
C ILE A 8 -2.21 7.17 8.85
N MET A 9 -2.05 7.30 7.54
CA MET A 9 -2.71 8.37 6.78
C MET A 9 -3.54 7.81 5.64
N VAL A 10 -4.66 8.48 5.36
CA VAL A 10 -5.49 8.21 4.18
C VAL A 10 -5.37 9.42 3.26
N GLU A 11 -4.90 9.23 2.04
CA GLU A 11 -4.66 10.33 1.13
C GLU A 11 -4.98 9.88 -0.32
N GLN A 12 -5.36 10.84 -1.16
CA GLN A 12 -5.60 10.64 -2.58
C GLN A 12 -4.48 11.23 -3.45
N LYS A 13 -3.72 12.19 -2.93
CA LYS A 13 -2.60 12.82 -3.62
C LYS A 13 -1.33 12.03 -3.38
N LEU A 14 -1.02 11.14 -4.32
CA LEU A 14 0.06 10.17 -4.16
C LEU A 14 1.47 10.78 -4.26
N GLU A 15 1.60 11.96 -4.89
CA GLU A 15 2.88 12.64 -5.03
C GLU A 15 3.56 12.94 -3.69
N LYS A 16 2.77 13.25 -2.66
CA LYS A 16 3.29 13.53 -1.32
C LYS A 16 3.45 12.28 -0.47
N LEU A 17 2.66 11.25 -0.72
CA LEU A 17 2.69 10.04 0.11
C LEU A 17 4.05 9.34 0.10
N ALA A 18 4.66 9.25 -1.09
CA ALA A 18 5.96 8.60 -1.25
C ALA A 18 7.11 9.28 -0.49
N GLU A 19 6.95 10.55 -0.13
CA GLU A 19 7.95 11.28 0.65
C GLU A 19 7.81 11.06 2.16
N TYR A 20 6.61 10.69 2.63
CA TYR A 20 6.28 10.62 4.06
C TYR A 20 5.96 9.22 4.57
N CYS A 21 5.74 8.25 3.68
CA CYS A 21 5.36 6.89 4.05
C CYS A 21 6.41 5.87 3.66
N ASP A 22 6.68 4.95 4.56
CA ASP A 22 7.54 3.80 4.32
C ASP A 22 6.75 2.61 3.77
N LYS A 23 5.44 2.56 4.03
CA LYS A 23 4.54 1.51 3.58
C LYS A 23 3.25 2.08 3.02
N ILE A 24 2.70 1.38 2.02
CA ILE A 24 1.40 1.70 1.42
C ILE A 24 0.54 0.44 1.42
N LEU A 25 -0.66 0.57 1.98
CA LEU A 25 -1.75 -0.39 1.84
C LEU A 25 -2.64 0.02 0.68
N LEU A 26 -2.75 -0.82 -0.33
CA LEU A 26 -3.69 -0.67 -1.44
C LEU A 26 -4.96 -1.45 -1.13
N LEU A 27 -6.08 -0.73 -1.01
CA LEU A 27 -7.42 -1.29 -0.84
C LEU A 27 -8.26 -1.13 -2.11
N HIS A 28 -9.00 -2.18 -2.47
CA HIS A 28 -9.98 -2.14 -3.55
C HIS A 28 -11.20 -2.97 -3.18
N GLN A 29 -12.39 -2.35 -3.24
CA GLN A 29 -13.67 -3.01 -2.92
C GLN A 29 -13.65 -3.80 -1.59
N GLY A 30 -13.07 -3.19 -0.57
CA GLY A 30 -12.98 -3.80 0.77
C GLY A 30 -11.91 -4.87 0.93
N LYS A 31 -11.11 -5.16 -0.09
CA LYS A 31 -10.05 -6.17 -0.04
C LYS A 31 -8.66 -5.52 -0.02
N GLN A 32 -7.76 -6.17 0.67
CA GLN A 32 -6.34 -5.86 0.62
C GLN A 32 -5.75 -6.42 -0.67
N ILE A 33 -5.26 -5.54 -1.53
CA ILE A 33 -4.63 -5.91 -2.80
C ILE A 33 -3.12 -6.05 -2.64
N ALA A 34 -2.50 -5.13 -1.91
CA ALA A 34 -1.07 -5.16 -1.62
C ALA A 34 -0.74 -4.32 -0.38
N PHE A 35 0.36 -4.68 0.29
CA PHE A 35 0.96 -3.90 1.37
C PHE A 35 2.46 -3.92 1.24
N ASP A 36 3.04 -2.84 0.73
CA ASP A 36 4.47 -2.80 0.43
C ASP A 36 5.04 -1.37 0.44
N THR A 37 6.31 -1.23 0.05
CA THR A 37 6.95 0.08 -0.13
C THR A 37 6.29 0.88 -1.25
N PRO A 38 6.37 2.23 -1.23
CA PRO A 38 5.84 3.07 -2.31
C PRO A 38 6.38 2.68 -3.69
N GLU A 39 7.66 2.35 -3.79
CA GLU A 39 8.29 1.94 -5.05
C GLU A 39 7.66 0.68 -5.63
N GLN A 40 7.44 -0.34 -4.80
CA GLN A 40 6.82 -1.59 -5.24
C GLN A 40 5.36 -1.41 -5.61
N ILE A 41 4.60 -0.63 -4.82
CA ILE A 41 3.20 -0.33 -5.12
C ILE A 41 3.08 0.45 -6.44
N PHE A 42 3.87 1.51 -6.63
CA PHE A 42 3.79 2.34 -7.84
C PHE A 42 4.39 1.68 -9.08
N SER A 43 5.20 0.64 -8.92
CA SER A 43 5.73 -0.16 -10.03
C SER A 43 4.78 -1.25 -10.53
N ARG A 44 3.64 -1.45 -9.87
CA ARG A 44 2.65 -2.45 -10.28
C ARG A 44 1.99 -2.06 -11.62
N ALA A 45 1.97 -3.00 -12.55
CA ALA A 45 1.33 -2.79 -13.86
C ALA A 45 -0.21 -2.71 -13.77
N ASP A 46 -0.80 -3.36 -12.74
CA ASP A 46 -2.24 -3.45 -12.53
C ASP A 46 -2.83 -2.30 -11.68
N LEU A 47 -2.01 -1.34 -11.23
CA LEU A 47 -2.42 -0.30 -10.29
C LEU A 47 -3.59 0.56 -10.82
N GLN A 48 -3.58 0.83 -12.13
CA GLN A 48 -4.67 1.59 -12.78
C GLN A 48 -5.99 0.85 -12.79
N SER A 49 -5.99 -0.49 -12.82
CA SER A 49 -7.23 -1.29 -12.77
C SER A 49 -7.95 -1.13 -11.42
N TYR A 50 -7.22 -0.77 -10.37
CA TYR A 50 -7.75 -0.42 -9.06
C TYR A 50 -8.11 1.06 -8.92
N GLY A 51 -8.06 1.83 -10.05
CA GLY A 51 -8.37 3.26 -10.11
C GLY A 51 -7.38 4.14 -9.36
N VAL A 52 -6.16 3.69 -9.22
CA VAL A 52 -5.06 4.42 -8.60
C VAL A 52 -4.01 4.73 -9.66
N ASN A 53 -3.71 6.02 -9.87
CA ASN A 53 -2.67 6.44 -10.81
C ASN A 53 -1.39 6.75 -10.03
N PRO A 54 -0.24 6.18 -10.41
CA PRO A 54 1.04 6.57 -9.84
C PRO A 54 1.33 8.07 -10.02
N PRO A 55 2.23 8.66 -9.23
CA PRO A 55 2.68 10.03 -9.42
C PRO A 55 3.13 10.31 -10.86
N ALA A 56 3.00 11.56 -11.31
CA ALA A 56 3.31 11.96 -12.68
C ALA A 56 4.74 11.58 -13.11
N TYR A 57 5.72 11.81 -12.25
CA TYR A 57 7.11 11.44 -12.48
C TYR A 57 7.32 9.93 -12.61
N THR A 58 6.60 9.12 -11.84
CA THR A 58 6.62 7.65 -11.97
C THR A 58 6.06 7.21 -13.32
N ARG A 59 4.92 7.80 -13.74
CA ARG A 59 4.30 7.49 -15.04
C ARG A 59 5.19 7.87 -16.21
N ILE A 60 5.93 8.98 -16.11
CA ILE A 60 6.93 9.38 -17.13
C ILE A 60 8.01 8.30 -17.20
N CYS A 61 8.59 7.90 -16.06
CA CYS A 61 9.59 6.83 -16.04
C CYS A 61 9.04 5.50 -16.59
N GLN A 62 7.78 5.18 -16.32
CA GLN A 62 7.10 4.00 -16.87
C GLN A 62 6.98 4.07 -18.40
N ALA A 63 6.59 5.22 -18.94
CA ALA A 63 6.44 5.42 -20.39
C ALA A 63 7.76 5.24 -21.15
N PHE A 64 8.89 5.61 -20.55
CA PHE A 64 10.22 5.46 -21.15
C PHE A 64 10.97 4.20 -20.70
N GLY A 65 10.37 3.36 -19.84
CA GLY A 65 11.02 2.17 -19.32
C GLY A 65 12.22 2.45 -18.40
N VAL A 66 12.35 3.69 -17.89
CA VAL A 66 13.47 4.12 -17.03
C VAL A 66 13.23 3.66 -15.60
N LYS A 67 14.05 2.73 -15.13
CA LYS A 67 13.94 2.11 -13.81
C LYS A 67 15.19 2.37 -12.97
N LYS A 68 15.04 2.26 -11.66
CA LYS A 68 16.15 2.22 -10.70
C LYS A 68 16.89 0.89 -10.82
N GLU A 69 18.07 0.80 -10.23
CA GLU A 69 18.90 -0.43 -10.19
C GLU A 69 18.15 -1.64 -9.60
N ASN A 70 17.24 -1.41 -8.66
CA ASN A 70 16.41 -2.45 -8.05
C ASN A 70 15.23 -2.92 -8.94
N GLY A 71 15.14 -2.45 -10.17
CA GLY A 71 14.10 -2.81 -11.12
C GLY A 71 12.74 -2.10 -10.91
N CYS A 72 12.59 -1.29 -9.84
CA CYS A 72 11.39 -0.53 -9.57
C CYS A 72 11.41 0.84 -10.27
N TYR A 73 10.23 1.42 -10.48
CA TYR A 73 10.11 2.81 -10.90
C TYR A 73 10.27 3.74 -9.68
N PRO A 74 10.78 4.97 -9.88
CA PRO A 74 10.95 5.91 -8.77
C PRO A 74 9.61 6.30 -8.15
N ALA A 75 9.56 6.32 -6.83
CA ALA A 75 8.38 6.72 -6.07
C ALA A 75 8.45 8.18 -5.57
N SER A 76 9.59 8.86 -5.74
CA SER A 76 9.77 10.26 -5.41
C SER A 76 10.29 11.06 -6.60
N LEU A 77 9.99 12.36 -6.62
CA LEU A 77 10.54 13.28 -7.63
C LEU A 77 12.07 13.31 -7.60
N LYS A 78 12.66 13.26 -6.41
CA LYS A 78 14.12 13.23 -6.22
C LYS A 78 14.75 12.02 -6.92
N ASP A 79 14.16 10.83 -6.74
CA ASP A 79 14.66 9.61 -7.38
C ASP A 79 14.46 9.66 -8.90
N ALA A 80 13.33 10.22 -9.37
CA ALA A 80 13.10 10.39 -10.81
C ALA A 80 14.11 11.33 -11.45
N LEU A 81 14.45 12.45 -10.79
CA LEU A 81 15.47 13.38 -11.25
C LEU A 81 16.88 12.78 -11.27
N ALA A 82 17.18 11.86 -10.35
CA ALA A 82 18.45 11.14 -10.35
C ALA A 82 18.63 10.22 -11.57
N LEU A 83 17.53 9.86 -12.24
CA LEU A 83 17.53 9.03 -13.45
C LEU A 83 17.47 9.84 -14.75
N LYS A 84 17.60 11.18 -14.70
CA LYS A 84 17.43 12.07 -15.84
C LYS A 84 18.31 11.71 -17.05
N ASP A 85 19.55 11.26 -16.80
CA ASP A 85 20.53 10.93 -17.83
C ASP A 85 20.23 9.59 -18.55
N LEU A 86 19.26 8.81 -18.04
CA LEU A 86 18.80 7.57 -18.67
C LEU A 86 17.65 7.78 -19.65
N PHE A 87 17.09 9.01 -19.70
CA PHE A 87 16.06 9.33 -20.69
C PHE A 87 16.67 9.53 -22.07
N PRO A 88 15.99 9.12 -23.13
CA PRO A 88 16.43 9.38 -24.48
C PRO A 88 16.55 10.89 -24.70
N GLY A 89 17.63 11.33 -25.35
CA GLY A 89 17.89 12.76 -25.61
C GLY A 89 16.77 13.42 -26.43
N GLU A 90 16.82 14.76 -26.56
CA GLU A 90 15.79 15.57 -27.24
C GLU A 90 15.46 15.11 -28.68
N GLU A 91 16.38 14.44 -29.37
CA GLU A 91 16.16 13.86 -30.70
C GLU A 91 15.12 12.73 -30.75
N ALA A 92 14.78 12.13 -29.60
CA ALA A 92 13.75 11.09 -29.51
C ALA A 92 12.32 11.63 -29.44
N PHE A 93 12.14 12.95 -29.27
CA PHE A 93 10.85 13.63 -29.07
C PHE A 93 10.26 14.27 -30.33
N GLY A 94 10.61 13.81 -31.53
CA GLY A 94 9.97 14.27 -32.74
C GLY A 94 8.44 14.05 -32.70
N PRO A 95 7.63 15.04 -33.17
CA PRO A 95 6.16 15.01 -33.05
C PRO A 95 5.47 13.79 -33.73
N GLU A 96 6.18 13.07 -34.58
CA GLU A 96 5.63 11.92 -35.32
C GLU A 96 5.67 10.59 -34.58
N LYS A 97 6.44 10.44 -33.47
CA LYS A 97 6.55 9.16 -32.75
C LYS A 97 5.52 8.95 -31.64
N ILE A 98 4.83 9.99 -31.22
CA ILE A 98 3.87 9.92 -30.10
C ILE A 98 2.52 9.29 -30.52
N LEU A 99 2.25 9.17 -31.80
CA LEU A 99 0.95 8.73 -32.32
C LEU A 99 0.86 7.26 -32.78
N LEU A 100 1.95 6.50 -32.72
CA LEU A 100 1.98 5.15 -33.35
C LEU A 100 2.06 3.96 -32.38
N ASP A 101 2.18 4.16 -31.05
CA ASP A 101 2.36 3.05 -30.11
C ASP A 101 1.09 2.60 -29.35
N ASN A 102 -0.07 3.14 -29.71
CA ASN A 102 -1.32 2.75 -29.05
C ASN A 102 -2.00 1.50 -29.65
N ASN A 103 -1.34 0.75 -30.54
CA ASN A 103 -1.99 -0.35 -31.24
C ASN A 103 -1.10 -1.58 -31.51
N LYS A 104 -0.26 -1.97 -30.56
CA LYS A 104 0.35 -3.32 -30.63
C LYS A 104 0.61 -3.83 -29.22
N ASP A 105 -0.05 -4.92 -28.95
CA ASP A 105 0.31 -6.11 -28.20
C ASP A 105 -0.75 -6.56 -27.20
N MET A 106 -1.83 -7.07 -27.79
CA MET A 106 -2.52 -8.21 -27.22
C MET A 106 -2.04 -9.44 -27.98
N LYS A 107 -1.04 -10.14 -27.50
CA LYS A 107 -0.84 -11.58 -27.79
C LYS A 107 -0.08 -12.27 -26.67
N ASN A 108 -0.82 -13.15 -26.01
CA ASN A 108 -0.43 -14.33 -25.23
C ASN A 108 1.05 -14.74 -25.29
N LYS A 109 1.63 -14.93 -24.11
CA LYS A 109 2.49 -16.11 -23.88
C LYS A 109 2.29 -16.65 -22.47
N ASN A 110 1.70 -17.84 -22.42
CA ASN A 110 1.78 -18.79 -21.31
C ASN A 110 3.26 -19.11 -21.06
N GLY A 111 3.69 -18.98 -19.84
CA GLY A 111 4.97 -19.46 -19.37
C GLY A 111 4.78 -19.96 -17.95
N GLN A 112 4.68 -21.27 -17.83
CA GLN A 112 4.79 -22.00 -16.57
C GLN A 112 6.14 -21.68 -15.94
N MET A 113 6.15 -21.40 -14.64
CA MET A 113 7.38 -21.51 -13.86
C MET A 113 7.12 -22.30 -12.60
N GLU A 114 7.94 -23.31 -12.51
CA GLU A 114 7.97 -24.40 -11.56
C GLU A 114 8.31 -23.93 -10.14
N HIS A 115 7.73 -24.65 -9.20
CA HIS A 115 8.11 -24.68 -7.79
C HIS A 115 9.56 -25.12 -7.61
N SER A 116 10.31 -24.44 -6.77
CA SER A 116 11.37 -25.05 -6.00
C SER A 116 11.18 -24.72 -4.53
N VAL A 117 10.76 -25.71 -3.82
CA VAL A 117 10.78 -25.83 -2.36
C VAL A 117 12.23 -26.10 -1.95
N THR A 118 12.73 -25.34 -0.99
CA THR A 118 13.82 -25.81 -0.11
C THR A 118 13.55 -25.36 1.31
N THR A 119 13.40 -26.35 2.05
CA THR A 119 13.36 -26.69 3.46
C THR A 119 14.27 -25.94 4.41
N ASP A 120 13.70 -25.75 5.61
CA ASP A 120 14.27 -25.81 6.96
C ASP A 120 15.54 -25.01 7.31
N GLU A 121 15.35 -24.18 8.32
CA GLU A 121 16.15 -24.30 9.54
C GLU A 121 15.46 -23.64 10.75
N SER A 122 15.16 -24.52 11.64
CA SER A 122 14.90 -24.47 13.08
C SER A 122 15.25 -23.21 13.86
N MET A 123 14.27 -22.88 14.70
CA MET A 123 14.37 -22.47 16.12
C MET A 123 15.59 -21.63 16.52
N LYS A 124 15.34 -20.34 16.67
CA LYS A 124 15.75 -19.60 17.87
C LYS A 124 14.61 -18.66 18.27
N GLN A 125 13.84 -19.09 19.24
CA GLN A 125 13.01 -18.21 20.04
C GLN A 125 13.94 -17.22 20.75
N THR A 126 14.16 -16.08 20.12
CA THR A 126 14.53 -14.88 20.84
C THR A 126 13.23 -14.10 20.99
N ILE A 127 12.77 -13.93 22.23
CA ILE A 127 11.69 -13.04 22.61
C ILE A 127 12.14 -11.63 22.24
N SER A 128 12.02 -11.30 20.97
CA SER A 128 12.06 -9.94 20.47
C SER A 128 10.68 -9.37 20.73
N CYS A 129 10.55 -8.40 21.62
CA CYS A 129 9.38 -7.55 21.72
C CYS A 129 8.93 -7.18 20.30
N LYS A 130 7.83 -7.79 19.85
CA LYS A 130 7.26 -7.51 18.53
C LYS A 130 6.90 -6.04 18.50
N LYS A 131 7.59 -5.28 17.67
CA LYS A 131 7.38 -3.84 17.45
C LYS A 131 6.13 -3.56 16.58
N ASN A 132 5.16 -4.45 16.57
CA ASN A 132 3.93 -4.24 15.84
C ASN A 132 3.02 -3.31 16.64
N VAL A 133 2.47 -2.31 15.97
CA VAL A 133 1.48 -1.40 16.55
C VAL A 133 0.10 -1.99 16.40
N PHE A 134 -0.22 -2.49 15.20
CA PHE A 134 -1.44 -3.23 14.93
C PHE A 134 -1.12 -4.56 14.27
N ASP A 135 -1.78 -5.62 14.73
CA ASP A 135 -1.91 -6.89 14.05
C ASP A 135 -3.39 -7.12 13.76
N ILE A 136 -3.73 -7.36 12.50
CA ILE A 136 -5.09 -7.48 12.00
C ILE A 136 -5.21 -8.85 11.35
N GLU A 137 -6.17 -9.65 11.81
CA GLU A 137 -6.35 -11.02 11.37
C GLU A 137 -7.79 -11.24 10.90
N HIS A 138 -7.95 -11.62 9.63
CA HIS A 138 -9.23 -11.96 8.99
C HIS A 138 -10.33 -10.93 9.23
N LEU A 139 -9.97 -9.63 9.22
CA LEU A 139 -10.87 -8.55 9.55
C LEU A 139 -11.99 -8.41 8.52
N GLU A 140 -13.22 -8.51 9.00
CA GLU A 140 -14.44 -8.30 8.23
C GLU A 140 -15.30 -7.22 8.86
N PHE A 141 -15.93 -6.41 7.99
CA PHE A 141 -16.85 -5.38 8.45
C PHE A 141 -17.95 -5.08 7.42
N GLN A 142 -19.16 -4.85 7.93
CA GLN A 142 -20.33 -4.39 7.18
C GLN A 142 -21.15 -3.42 8.04
N TYR A 143 -21.76 -2.41 7.41
CA TYR A 143 -22.72 -1.52 8.07
C TYR A 143 -24.13 -2.08 8.05
N LEU A 144 -24.47 -2.83 7.00
CA LEU A 144 -25.77 -3.48 6.78
C LEU A 144 -25.52 -4.96 6.48
N GLU A 145 -26.45 -5.81 6.90
CA GLU A 145 -26.40 -7.24 6.61
C GLU A 145 -26.22 -7.48 5.10
N ASN A 146 -25.32 -8.38 4.75
CA ASN A 146 -25.01 -8.78 3.37
C ASN A 146 -24.42 -7.67 2.46
N VAL A 147 -23.96 -6.55 3.03
CA VAL A 147 -23.25 -5.49 2.29
C VAL A 147 -21.84 -5.35 2.85
N PRO A 148 -20.89 -6.20 2.45
CA PRO A 148 -19.53 -6.19 2.98
C PRO A 148 -18.80 -4.91 2.57
N VAL A 149 -18.11 -4.30 3.54
CA VAL A 149 -17.28 -3.09 3.34
C VAL A 149 -15.81 -3.42 3.45
N LEU A 150 -15.44 -4.33 4.34
CA LEU A 150 -14.10 -4.93 4.44
C LEU A 150 -14.24 -6.44 4.45
N GLN A 151 -13.33 -7.12 3.74
CA GLN A 151 -13.38 -8.55 3.51
C GLN A 151 -11.98 -9.14 3.68
N ASP A 152 -11.81 -9.97 4.70
CA ASP A 152 -10.60 -10.74 4.97
C ASP A 152 -9.30 -9.92 4.92
N ILE A 153 -9.25 -8.80 5.66
CA ILE A 153 -8.05 -7.98 5.75
C ILE A 153 -7.08 -8.62 6.73
N ASN A 154 -5.88 -8.91 6.27
CA ASN A 154 -4.78 -9.46 7.05
C ASN A 154 -3.56 -8.55 6.95
N LEU A 155 -3.20 -7.84 8.03
CA LEU A 155 -2.25 -6.73 7.97
C LEU A 155 -1.52 -6.56 9.30
N THR A 156 -0.20 -6.40 9.22
CA THR A 156 0.62 -6.00 10.35
C THR A 156 1.19 -4.61 10.10
N ILE A 157 0.86 -3.64 10.95
CA ILE A 157 1.38 -2.28 10.92
C ILE A 157 2.40 -2.10 12.05
N ASP A 158 3.60 -1.71 11.69
CA ASP A 158 4.67 -1.38 12.62
C ASP A 158 4.73 0.15 12.88
N HIS A 159 5.83 0.62 13.48
CA HIS A 159 6.02 2.05 13.79
C HIS A 159 6.33 2.94 12.58
N ARG A 160 6.46 2.37 11.38
CA ARG A 160 6.74 3.13 10.17
C ARG A 160 5.49 3.87 9.68
N PRO A 161 5.63 5.10 9.20
CA PRO A 161 4.51 5.80 8.57
C PRO A 161 3.89 4.97 7.45
N THR A 162 2.58 4.74 7.56
CA THR A 162 1.82 3.88 6.65
C THR A 162 0.70 4.68 5.99
N ALA A 163 0.61 4.62 4.67
CA ALA A 163 -0.50 5.20 3.92
C ALA A 163 -1.52 4.13 3.51
N ILE A 164 -2.79 4.52 3.49
CA ILE A 164 -3.89 3.71 2.96
C ILE A 164 -4.42 4.41 1.71
N ILE A 165 -4.31 3.75 0.57
CA ILE A 165 -4.76 4.25 -0.74
C ILE A 165 -5.83 3.34 -1.35
N GLY A 166 -6.54 3.85 -2.34
CA GLY A 166 -7.60 3.15 -3.07
C GLY A 166 -8.71 4.12 -3.50
N GLN A 167 -9.59 3.67 -4.35
CA GLN A 167 -10.74 4.44 -4.81
C GLN A 167 -11.68 4.86 -3.68
N ASN A 168 -12.59 5.82 -3.98
CA ASN A 168 -13.69 6.14 -3.08
C ASN A 168 -14.58 4.90 -2.92
N GLY A 169 -15.00 4.63 -1.68
CA GLY A 169 -15.74 3.41 -1.36
C GLY A 169 -14.88 2.15 -1.11
N ALA A 170 -13.56 2.20 -1.28
CA ALA A 170 -12.68 1.03 -1.06
C ALA A 170 -12.57 0.55 0.41
N GLY A 171 -13.18 1.26 1.38
CA GLY A 171 -13.17 0.88 2.79
C GLY A 171 -12.12 1.60 3.65
N LYS A 172 -11.34 2.54 3.09
CA LYS A 172 -10.24 3.23 3.79
C LYS A 172 -10.66 3.88 5.11
N THR A 173 -11.69 4.71 5.07
CA THR A 173 -12.21 5.42 6.26
C THR A 173 -12.80 4.43 7.28
N THR A 174 -13.42 3.36 6.82
CA THR A 174 -13.95 2.30 7.68
C THR A 174 -12.83 1.56 8.41
N LEU A 175 -11.76 1.21 7.70
CA LEU A 175 -10.58 0.60 8.31
C LEU A 175 -9.99 1.50 9.41
N VAL A 176 -9.78 2.79 9.13
CA VAL A 176 -9.25 3.72 10.15
C VAL A 176 -10.18 3.86 11.35
N LYS A 177 -11.51 3.87 11.16
CA LYS A 177 -12.47 3.90 12.26
C LYS A 177 -12.41 2.63 13.13
N LEU A 178 -12.18 1.46 12.52
CA LEU A 178 -11.95 0.20 13.24
C LEU A 178 -10.65 0.25 14.04
N LEU A 179 -9.55 0.72 13.45
CA LEU A 179 -8.27 0.89 14.15
C LEU A 179 -8.35 1.91 15.30
N LYS A 180 -9.24 2.89 15.22
CA LYS A 180 -9.51 3.83 16.32
C LYS A 180 -10.44 3.23 17.40
N GLY A 181 -11.07 2.07 17.15
CA GLY A 181 -12.08 1.49 18.03
C GLY A 181 -13.45 2.17 17.98
N LEU A 182 -13.69 3.06 16.97
CA LEU A 182 -15.00 3.68 16.77
C LEU A 182 -16.04 2.74 16.17
N LEU A 183 -15.58 1.67 15.53
CA LEU A 183 -16.38 0.56 15.01
C LEU A 183 -15.85 -0.74 15.58
N LYS A 184 -16.71 -1.74 15.66
CA LYS A 184 -16.32 -3.11 16.04
C LYS A 184 -16.37 -4.00 14.81
N PRO A 185 -15.40 -4.88 14.59
CA PRO A 185 -15.43 -5.85 13.50
C PRO A 185 -16.63 -6.78 13.64
N VAL A 186 -17.12 -7.29 12.49
CA VAL A 186 -18.14 -8.34 12.44
C VAL A 186 -17.47 -9.71 12.44
N GLY A 187 -16.27 -9.82 11.90
CA GLY A 187 -15.41 -10.99 11.90
C GLY A 187 -13.94 -10.61 12.01
N GLY A 188 -13.13 -11.58 12.44
CA GLY A 188 -11.70 -11.38 12.66
C GLY A 188 -11.36 -10.61 13.93
N SER A 189 -10.08 -10.25 14.07
CA SER A 189 -9.56 -9.59 15.28
C SER A 189 -8.59 -8.48 14.93
N ILE A 190 -8.52 -7.48 15.81
CA ILE A 190 -7.54 -6.38 15.74
C ILE A 190 -6.81 -6.36 17.09
N TYR A 191 -5.50 -6.49 17.04
CA TYR A 191 -4.63 -6.34 18.21
C TYR A 191 -3.89 -5.02 18.13
N TYR A 192 -3.88 -4.28 19.22
CA TYR A 192 -3.09 -3.05 19.38
C TYR A 192 -2.07 -3.22 20.49
N GLY A 193 -0.80 -3.12 20.15
CA GLY A 193 0.29 -3.38 21.08
C GLY A 193 0.28 -4.79 21.66
N GLY A 194 -0.27 -5.78 20.93
CA GLY A 194 -0.42 -7.16 21.36
C GLY A 194 -1.65 -7.45 22.23
N CYS A 195 -2.50 -6.44 22.52
CA CYS A 195 -3.76 -6.62 23.26
C CYS A 195 -4.95 -6.57 22.29
N ASP A 196 -5.92 -7.48 22.47
CA ASP A 196 -7.15 -7.47 21.67
C ASP A 196 -7.92 -6.16 21.87
N MET A 197 -8.25 -5.48 20.79
CA MET A 197 -9.02 -4.23 20.84
C MET A 197 -10.47 -4.43 21.28
N ALA A 198 -11.00 -5.66 21.17
CA ALA A 198 -12.33 -5.97 21.67
C ALA A 198 -12.46 -5.77 23.20
N GLU A 199 -11.35 -5.93 23.94
CA GLU A 199 -11.27 -5.73 25.38
C GLU A 199 -11.05 -4.28 25.80
N LYS A 200 -10.70 -3.38 24.85
CA LYS A 200 -10.42 -1.97 25.11
C LYS A 200 -11.65 -1.10 24.85
N THR A 201 -11.90 -0.15 25.75
CA THR A 201 -12.93 0.88 25.52
C THR A 201 -12.40 2.00 24.63
N VAL A 202 -13.31 2.70 23.94
CA VAL A 202 -12.96 3.88 23.13
C VAL A 202 -12.25 4.94 23.98
N ALA A 203 -12.61 5.09 25.24
CA ALA A 203 -11.98 6.03 26.17
C ALA A 203 -10.51 5.67 26.46
N MET A 204 -10.19 4.40 26.62
CA MET A 204 -8.80 3.93 26.79
C MET A 204 -7.97 4.20 25.52
N LEU A 205 -8.53 3.91 24.36
CA LEU A 205 -7.85 4.15 23.06
C LEU A 205 -7.73 5.64 22.72
N ALA A 206 -8.60 6.50 23.22
CA ALA A 206 -8.58 7.94 22.92
C ALA A 206 -7.29 8.64 23.40
N GLY A 207 -6.69 8.14 24.49
CA GLY A 207 -5.41 8.66 24.99
C GLY A 207 -4.18 8.18 24.21
N GLU A 208 -4.30 7.07 23.49
CA GLU A 208 -3.19 6.43 22.78
C GLU A 208 -3.25 6.68 21.27
N ILE A 209 -4.45 6.72 20.68
CA ILE A 209 -4.67 6.85 19.23
C ILE A 209 -5.38 8.16 18.93
N GLY A 210 -4.70 9.11 18.29
CA GLY A 210 -5.30 10.33 17.74
C GLY A 210 -5.98 10.06 16.40
N TYR A 211 -7.05 10.81 16.08
CA TYR A 211 -7.72 10.78 14.78
C TYR A 211 -7.96 12.21 14.30
N VAL A 212 -7.50 12.51 13.09
CA VAL A 212 -7.72 13.81 12.45
C VAL A 212 -8.68 13.59 11.28
N PHE A 213 -9.79 14.31 11.28
CA PHE A 213 -10.75 14.32 10.18
C PHE A 213 -10.20 15.11 8.99
N GLN A 214 -10.54 14.66 7.77
CA GLN A 214 -10.31 15.45 6.54
C GLN A 214 -11.29 16.59 6.42
#